data_fb4f0373385b20562bb8b50b06ba96ce
#
_entry.id   fb4f0373385b20562bb8b50b06ba96ce
#
_cell.length_a   1.000
_cell.length_b   1.000
_cell.length_c   1.000
_cell.angle_alpha   90.00
_cell.angle_beta   90.00
_cell.angle_gamma   90.00
#
_symmetry.space_group_name_H-M   'P 1'
#
loop_
_entity.id
_entity.type
_entity.pdbx_description
1 polymer ?
#
loop_
_entity_poly.entity_id
_entity_poly.type
_entity_poly.pdbx_seq_one_letter_code
_entity_poly.pdbx_strand_id
1 'polypeptide(L)'
;MAKAKKLPSGMWRVQVYSHTDATGKKIRESFTAPTKAEAEMKASQFANSRDRQRAADLTVKEAVQQYIDINEAVLSPSTIKGYLQVMQRLEPIYNLRIRKINSADIQSFISDMTADYSPKTIKNTYGLLHKVLTFFDPNIVLRVHLPKQKKKAAYSPSSDDVLVLFENASRTLQLAIALAAFHSFREGEIAALKFKDLEGDRLHVHADIVQDRNGKWIYKEYPKTDDSDRYAKLPQYLIDFIGTGDPESYIVGWKPGTISKRFYELKKRLGIEVRFHDLRHYYASVAAGIVKIPDIYTASFGGWAAGGTTMKSVYQNKIVSMEDMYADKMNEYFGNLVHTKVHTKKKKAAK
;
A
#
# COMPACT_ATOMS: atom_id res chain seq x y z
N MET A 1 31.25 -6.11 16.32
CA MET A 1 31.79 -5.10 17.26
C MET A 1 33.26 -5.42 17.57
N ALA A 2 34.13 -4.41 17.68
CA ALA A 2 35.53 -4.62 18.05
C ALA A 2 35.59 -5.04 19.51
N LYS A 3 36.29 -6.13 19.82
CA LYS A 3 36.40 -6.69 21.19
C LYS A 3 37.48 -5.95 21.98
N ALA A 4 37.21 -5.65 23.25
CA ALA A 4 38.17 -5.07 24.14
C ALA A 4 39.31 -6.03 24.48
N LYS A 5 40.58 -5.53 24.51
CA LYS A 5 41.75 -6.26 24.97
C LYS A 5 42.24 -5.66 26.29
N LYS A 6 42.60 -6.51 27.25
CA LYS A 6 43.22 -6.11 28.50
C LYS A 6 44.68 -5.73 28.25
N LEU A 7 45.08 -4.57 28.75
CA LEU A 7 46.48 -4.10 28.66
C LEU A 7 47.25 -4.55 29.90
N PRO A 8 48.61 -4.59 29.85
CA PRO A 8 49.46 -4.91 30.99
C PRO A 8 49.24 -3.99 32.19
N SER A 9 48.77 -2.76 31.95
CA SER A 9 48.39 -1.78 32.99
C SER A 9 47.10 -2.10 33.73
N GLY A 10 46.42 -3.21 33.40
CA GLY A 10 45.11 -3.59 33.97
C GLY A 10 43.92 -2.91 33.29
N MET A 11 44.14 -1.89 32.44
CA MET A 11 43.11 -1.19 31.70
C MET A 11 42.64 -2.01 30.48
N TRP A 12 41.42 -1.70 30.00
CA TRP A 12 40.85 -2.31 28.79
C TRP A 12 40.90 -1.33 27.63
N ARG A 13 41.29 -1.81 26.44
CA ARG A 13 41.36 -1.00 25.22
C ARG A 13 40.58 -1.61 24.07
N VAL A 14 39.77 -0.77 23.38
CA VAL A 14 39.12 -1.08 22.09
C VAL A 14 39.69 -0.15 21.04
N GLN A 15 39.99 -0.68 19.87
CA GLN A 15 40.38 0.10 18.69
C GLN A 15 39.27 0.06 17.65
N VAL A 16 38.80 1.23 17.26
CA VAL A 16 37.76 1.39 16.22
C VAL A 16 38.38 2.07 15.00
N TYR A 17 38.06 1.58 13.83
CA TYR A 17 38.47 2.25 12.58
C TYR A 17 37.89 3.66 12.52
N SER A 18 38.70 4.67 12.25
CA SER A 18 38.31 6.07 12.12
C SER A 18 38.14 6.47 10.66
N HIS A 19 39.21 6.52 9.89
CA HIS A 19 39.21 6.90 8.49
C HIS A 19 40.43 6.29 7.77
N THR A 20 40.49 6.47 6.44
CA THR A 20 41.66 6.19 5.65
C THR A 20 42.30 7.52 5.28
N ASP A 21 43.58 7.69 5.54
CA ASP A 21 44.31 8.93 5.21
C ASP A 21 44.57 9.07 3.70
N ALA A 22 45.16 10.16 3.29
CA ALA A 22 45.47 10.46 1.88
C ALA A 22 46.47 9.47 1.24
N THR A 23 47.15 8.69 2.06
CA THR A 23 48.11 7.66 1.61
C THR A 23 47.51 6.25 1.50
N GLY A 24 46.22 6.11 1.81
CA GLY A 24 45.49 4.84 1.82
C GLY A 24 45.64 4.05 3.12
N LYS A 25 46.29 4.60 4.16
CA LYS A 25 46.51 3.93 5.45
C LYS A 25 45.24 4.06 6.33
N LYS A 26 44.82 2.94 6.91
CA LYS A 26 43.66 2.88 7.82
C LYS A 26 44.04 3.41 9.20
N ILE A 27 43.48 4.53 9.60
CA ILE A 27 43.63 5.14 10.93
C ILE A 27 42.56 4.58 11.88
N ARG A 28 42.99 4.28 13.11
CA ARG A 28 42.12 3.77 14.18
C ARG A 28 42.21 4.62 15.42
N GLU A 29 41.04 4.89 16.02
CA GLU A 29 40.95 5.53 17.34
C GLU A 29 40.96 4.50 18.46
N SER A 30 41.64 4.81 19.57
CA SER A 30 41.79 3.92 20.72
C SER A 30 41.03 4.44 21.93
N PHE A 31 40.15 3.63 22.47
CA PHE A 31 39.37 3.92 23.68
C PHE A 31 39.83 3.03 24.80
N THR A 32 40.30 3.65 25.89
CA THR A 32 40.82 2.95 27.07
C THR A 32 39.95 3.30 28.30
N ALA A 33 39.63 2.28 29.12
CA ALA A 33 38.86 2.44 30.35
C ALA A 33 39.25 1.39 31.39
N PRO A 34 38.92 1.60 32.67
CA PRO A 34 39.20 0.64 33.74
C PRO A 34 38.46 -0.70 33.57
N THR A 35 37.25 -0.66 33.01
CA THR A 35 36.44 -1.85 32.78
C THR A 35 36.26 -2.15 31.28
N LYS A 36 36.03 -3.43 30.96
CA LYS A 36 35.75 -3.88 29.60
C LYS A 36 34.48 -3.20 29.04
N ALA A 37 33.43 -3.13 29.84
CA ALA A 37 32.16 -2.55 29.45
C ALA A 37 32.26 -1.05 29.11
N GLU A 38 33.01 -0.26 29.90
CA GLU A 38 33.23 1.15 29.61
C GLU A 38 34.07 1.39 28.36
N ALA A 39 35.09 0.56 28.11
CA ALA A 39 35.89 0.67 26.90
C ALA A 39 35.05 0.36 25.65
N GLU A 40 34.24 -0.69 25.71
CA GLU A 40 33.31 -1.07 24.63
C GLU A 40 32.19 -0.02 24.43
N MET A 41 31.69 0.56 25.52
CA MET A 41 30.69 1.65 25.46
C MET A 41 31.26 2.90 24.78
N LYS A 42 32.44 3.39 25.19
CA LYS A 42 33.11 4.54 24.54
C LYS A 42 33.38 4.27 23.08
N ALA A 43 33.85 3.08 22.72
CA ALA A 43 34.10 2.68 21.35
C ALA A 43 32.80 2.63 20.50
N SER A 44 31.71 2.14 21.09
CA SER A 44 30.39 2.11 20.45
C SER A 44 29.83 3.53 20.27
N GLN A 45 29.95 4.41 21.27
CA GLN A 45 29.55 5.82 21.16
C GLN A 45 30.30 6.53 20.04
N PHE A 46 31.62 6.32 19.92
CA PHE A 46 32.42 6.88 18.83
C PHE A 46 31.99 6.33 17.48
N ALA A 47 31.80 5.02 17.34
CA ALA A 47 31.33 4.40 16.11
C ALA A 47 29.98 5.00 15.68
N ASN A 48 29.05 5.09 16.63
CA ASN A 48 27.73 5.68 16.39
C ASN A 48 27.78 7.16 16.02
N SER A 49 28.65 7.95 16.67
CA SER A 49 28.84 9.36 16.34
C SER A 49 29.47 9.56 14.96
N ARG A 50 30.41 8.69 14.59
CA ARG A 50 31.04 8.69 13.27
C ARG A 50 30.08 8.30 12.16
N ASP A 51 29.28 7.27 12.39
CA ASP A 51 28.26 6.85 11.43
C ASP A 51 27.20 7.95 11.26
N ARG A 52 26.84 8.66 12.34
CA ARG A 52 26.01 9.87 12.27
C ARG A 52 26.66 11.01 11.50
N GLN A 53 27.98 11.25 11.69
CA GLN A 53 28.70 12.27 10.92
C GLN A 53 28.78 11.93 9.42
N ARG A 54 29.04 10.66 9.07
CA ARG A 54 29.00 10.20 7.67
C ARG A 54 27.61 10.31 7.06
N ALA A 55 26.60 9.85 7.78
CA ALA A 55 25.21 9.97 7.34
C ALA A 55 24.80 11.45 7.20
N ALA A 56 25.26 12.30 8.12
CA ALA A 56 24.96 13.74 8.11
C ALA A 56 25.61 14.49 6.93
N ASP A 57 26.63 13.92 6.29
CA ASP A 57 27.32 14.55 5.14
C ASP A 57 26.72 14.14 3.78
N LEU A 58 25.75 13.23 3.78
CA LEU A 58 25.05 12.84 2.56
C LEU A 58 24.18 13.97 2.02
N THR A 59 24.10 14.05 0.71
CA THR A 59 23.05 14.80 0.02
C THR A 59 21.73 14.06 0.07
N VAL A 60 20.62 14.75 -0.18
CA VAL A 60 19.28 14.12 -0.27
C VAL A 60 19.29 12.99 -1.29
N LYS A 61 19.91 13.20 -2.46
CA LYS A 61 20.01 12.17 -3.51
C LYS A 61 20.73 10.92 -3.01
N GLU A 62 21.90 11.10 -2.42
CA GLU A 62 22.71 10.00 -1.88
C GLU A 62 21.99 9.26 -0.75
N ALA A 63 21.34 9.99 0.15
CA ALA A 63 20.60 9.43 1.26
C ALA A 63 19.41 8.57 0.78
N VAL A 64 18.62 9.07 -0.18
CA VAL A 64 17.49 8.31 -0.74
C VAL A 64 17.99 7.04 -1.46
N GLN A 65 19.04 7.16 -2.27
CA GLN A 65 19.62 6.01 -2.97
C GLN A 65 20.13 4.97 -1.96
N GLN A 66 20.92 5.40 -0.98
CA GLN A 66 21.49 4.50 0.03
C GLN A 66 20.38 3.86 0.89
N TYR A 67 19.32 4.59 1.22
CA TYR A 67 18.17 4.03 1.92
C TYR A 67 17.49 2.91 1.11
N ILE A 68 17.31 3.10 -0.20
CA ILE A 68 16.74 2.08 -1.09
C ILE A 68 17.64 0.86 -1.12
N ASP A 69 18.96 1.04 -1.31
CA ASP A 69 19.92 -0.05 -1.45
C ASP A 69 20.05 -0.88 -0.16
N ILE A 70 20.08 -0.22 1.01
CA ILE A 70 20.12 -0.90 2.32
C ILE A 70 18.87 -1.77 2.56
N ASN A 71 17.72 -1.30 2.08
CA ASN A 71 16.44 -1.96 2.33
C ASN A 71 15.98 -2.83 1.14
N GLU A 72 16.79 -3.02 0.10
CA GLU A 72 16.38 -3.71 -1.13
C GLU A 72 15.90 -5.15 -0.86
N ALA A 73 16.55 -5.87 0.05
CA ALA A 73 16.19 -7.24 0.39
C ALA A 73 14.86 -7.40 1.15
N VAL A 74 14.38 -6.34 1.83
CA VAL A 74 13.16 -6.38 2.66
C VAL A 74 11.99 -5.62 2.04
N LEU A 75 12.26 -4.72 1.08
CA LEU A 75 11.22 -3.97 0.40
C LEU A 75 10.64 -4.77 -0.78
N SER A 76 9.34 -4.64 -0.99
CA SER A 76 8.76 -5.23 -2.20
C SER A 76 9.26 -4.52 -3.47
N PRO A 77 9.41 -5.24 -4.60
CA PRO A 77 9.87 -4.65 -5.87
C PRO A 77 9.04 -3.44 -6.31
N SER A 78 7.73 -3.49 -6.13
CA SER A 78 6.81 -2.37 -6.42
C SER A 78 7.05 -1.15 -5.51
N THR A 79 7.44 -1.37 -4.24
CA THR A 79 7.80 -0.29 -3.32
C THR A 79 9.09 0.38 -3.76
N ILE A 80 10.12 -0.40 -4.14
CA ILE A 80 11.38 0.13 -4.66
C ILE A 80 11.13 0.97 -5.91
N LYS A 81 10.36 0.45 -6.86
CA LYS A 81 9.95 1.20 -8.06
C LYS A 81 9.25 2.52 -7.69
N GLY A 82 8.32 2.48 -6.74
CA GLY A 82 7.64 3.67 -6.23
C GLY A 82 8.60 4.68 -5.61
N TYR A 83 9.58 4.24 -4.85
CA TYR A 83 10.60 5.10 -4.25
C TYR A 83 11.51 5.75 -5.31
N LEU A 84 11.91 5.02 -6.34
CA LEU A 84 12.67 5.57 -7.46
C LEU A 84 11.88 6.65 -8.21
N GLN A 85 10.57 6.47 -8.40
CA GLN A 85 9.71 7.51 -8.98
C GLN A 85 9.56 8.74 -8.07
N VAL A 86 9.47 8.53 -6.76
CA VAL A 86 9.45 9.64 -5.79
C VAL A 86 10.79 10.35 -5.78
N MET A 87 11.89 9.61 -5.83
CA MET A 87 13.24 10.18 -5.88
C MET A 87 13.38 11.20 -7.02
N GLN A 88 12.86 10.92 -8.22
CA GLN A 88 12.88 11.88 -9.34
C GLN A 88 12.21 13.22 -9.00
N ARG A 89 11.16 13.23 -8.17
CA ARG A 89 10.47 14.46 -7.73
C ARG A 89 11.25 15.25 -6.70
N LEU A 90 12.26 14.66 -6.07
CA LEU A 90 13.16 15.34 -5.12
C LEU A 90 14.31 16.04 -5.81
N GLU A 91 14.37 16.03 -7.16
CA GLU A 91 15.43 16.64 -7.95
C GLU A 91 15.76 18.08 -7.53
N PRO A 92 14.80 18.98 -7.27
CA PRO A 92 15.10 20.36 -6.86
C PRO A 92 15.91 20.47 -5.57
N ILE A 93 15.86 19.47 -4.71
CA ILE A 93 16.57 19.45 -3.42
C ILE A 93 17.68 18.40 -3.35
N TYR A 94 18.04 17.75 -4.45
CA TYR A 94 19.03 16.69 -4.49
C TYR A 94 20.36 17.04 -3.84
N ASN A 95 20.80 18.27 -4.05
CA ASN A 95 22.12 18.74 -3.59
C ASN A 95 22.13 19.25 -2.14
N LEU A 96 20.97 19.33 -1.49
CA LEU A 96 20.92 19.73 -0.09
C LEU A 96 21.54 18.63 0.77
N ARG A 97 22.44 19.03 1.67
CA ARG A 97 23.02 18.14 2.67
C ARG A 97 22.01 17.90 3.77
N ILE A 98 21.74 16.61 4.10
CA ILE A 98 20.74 16.26 5.12
C ILE A 98 21.02 16.92 6.48
N ARG A 99 22.30 17.15 6.83
CA ARG A 99 22.71 17.89 8.03
C ARG A 99 22.28 19.35 8.06
N LYS A 100 22.10 19.97 6.90
CA LYS A 100 21.77 21.41 6.77
C LYS A 100 20.27 21.64 6.55
N ILE A 101 19.52 20.56 6.31
CA ILE A 101 18.08 20.66 6.05
C ILE A 101 17.36 21.16 7.30
N ASN A 102 16.52 22.15 7.10
CA ASN A 102 15.61 22.67 8.13
C ASN A 102 14.16 22.67 7.64
N SER A 103 13.22 23.00 8.54
CA SER A 103 11.79 23.01 8.21
C SER A 103 11.43 24.02 7.12
N ALA A 104 12.15 25.14 7.01
CA ALA A 104 11.86 26.16 5.99
C ALA A 104 12.25 25.67 4.59
N ASP A 105 13.39 24.98 4.44
CA ASP A 105 13.82 24.40 3.16
C ASP A 105 12.77 23.42 2.65
N ILE A 106 12.29 22.53 3.52
CA ILE A 106 11.29 21.53 3.14
C ILE A 106 9.93 22.17 2.89
N GLN A 107 9.54 23.19 3.67
CA GLN A 107 8.29 23.90 3.44
C GLN A 107 8.29 24.64 2.10
N SER A 108 9.40 25.27 1.72
CA SER A 108 9.54 25.91 0.39
C SER A 108 9.39 24.88 -0.72
N PHE A 109 10.13 23.78 -0.65
CA PHE A 109 10.02 22.69 -1.62
C PHE A 109 8.60 22.15 -1.74
N ILE A 110 7.88 21.93 -0.60
CA ILE A 110 6.49 21.49 -0.61
C ILE A 110 5.58 22.52 -1.27
N SER A 111 5.82 23.80 -1.01
CA SER A 111 5.03 24.89 -1.60
C SER A 111 5.21 24.94 -3.12
N ASP A 112 6.44 24.80 -3.60
CA ASP A 112 6.76 24.78 -5.03
C ASP A 112 6.07 23.57 -5.74
N MET A 113 6.05 22.41 -5.07
CA MET A 113 5.34 21.24 -5.60
C MET A 113 3.83 21.45 -5.78
N THR A 114 3.22 22.43 -5.12
CA THR A 114 1.76 22.64 -5.25
C THR A 114 1.32 23.12 -6.62
N ALA A 115 2.23 23.68 -7.41
CA ALA A 115 1.97 24.12 -8.78
C ALA A 115 1.67 22.91 -9.72
N ASP A 116 2.42 21.82 -9.57
CA ASP A 116 2.42 20.72 -10.54
C ASP A 116 1.83 19.41 -9.99
N TYR A 117 1.73 19.26 -8.67
CA TYR A 117 1.42 17.98 -8.06
C TYR A 117 0.17 18.01 -7.16
N SER A 118 -0.57 16.91 -7.19
CA SER A 118 -1.71 16.72 -6.29
C SER A 118 -1.28 16.63 -4.81
N PRO A 119 -2.14 17.01 -3.84
CA PRO A 119 -1.86 16.85 -2.41
C PRO A 119 -1.44 15.43 -2.01
N LYS A 120 -1.97 14.40 -2.67
CA LYS A 120 -1.60 12.99 -2.46
C LYS A 120 -0.16 12.72 -2.88
N THR A 121 0.23 13.23 -4.05
CA THR A 121 1.59 13.09 -4.58
C THR A 121 2.60 13.77 -3.67
N ILE A 122 2.30 15.00 -3.23
CA ILE A 122 3.14 15.77 -2.30
C ILE A 122 3.30 15.02 -0.98
N LYS A 123 2.20 14.51 -0.40
CA LYS A 123 2.24 13.71 0.82
C LYS A 123 3.11 12.46 0.69
N ASN A 124 3.03 11.77 -0.45
CA ASN A 124 3.85 10.57 -0.69
C ASN A 124 5.34 10.94 -0.84
N THR A 125 5.65 12.04 -1.54
CA THR A 125 7.02 12.54 -1.72
C THR A 125 7.64 12.95 -0.38
N TYR A 126 6.92 13.75 0.41
CA TYR A 126 7.35 14.10 1.76
C TYR A 126 7.49 12.87 2.67
N GLY A 127 6.57 11.90 2.55
CA GLY A 127 6.62 10.68 3.35
C GLY A 127 7.89 9.85 3.14
N LEU A 128 8.37 9.72 1.90
CA LEU A 128 9.66 9.09 1.63
C LEU A 128 10.82 9.93 2.15
N LEU A 129 10.82 11.23 1.84
CA LEU A 129 11.88 12.14 2.29
C LEU A 129 12.01 12.12 3.81
N HIS A 130 10.90 12.27 4.54
CA HIS A 130 10.89 12.22 6.01
C HIS A 130 11.40 10.88 6.55
N LYS A 131 10.97 9.76 5.93
CA LYS A 131 11.44 8.42 6.31
C LYS A 131 12.95 8.28 6.13
N VAL A 132 13.50 8.78 5.03
CA VAL A 132 14.95 8.74 4.76
C VAL A 132 15.71 9.64 5.75
N LEU A 133 15.25 10.87 5.95
CA LEU A 133 15.90 11.79 6.87
C LEU A 133 15.92 11.26 8.30
N THR A 134 14.80 10.70 8.79
CA THR A 134 14.73 10.11 10.12
C THR A 134 15.52 8.80 10.24
N PHE A 135 15.73 8.06 9.16
CA PHE A 135 16.59 6.89 9.15
C PHE A 135 18.07 7.25 9.39
N PHE A 136 18.56 8.32 8.75
CA PHE A 136 19.94 8.76 8.89
C PHE A 136 20.17 9.72 10.06
N ASP A 137 19.16 10.50 10.45
CA ASP A 137 19.17 11.35 11.63
C ASP A 137 17.88 11.19 12.45
N PRO A 138 17.85 10.25 13.42
CA PRO A 138 16.68 10.02 14.26
C PRO A 138 16.25 11.23 15.11
N ASN A 139 17.12 12.24 15.27
CA ASN A 139 16.83 13.44 16.06
C ASN A 139 16.30 14.60 15.21
N ILE A 140 16.21 14.43 13.90
CA ILE A 140 15.69 15.49 13.02
C ILE A 140 14.22 15.79 13.35
N VAL A 141 13.92 17.06 13.57
CA VAL A 141 12.55 17.54 13.80
C VAL A 141 12.15 18.48 12.68
N LEU A 142 11.25 18.04 11.84
CA LEU A 142 10.70 18.82 10.74
C LEU A 142 9.24 19.20 11.03
N ARG A 143 8.98 20.50 11.07
CA ARG A 143 7.64 21.07 11.20
C ARG A 143 7.21 21.64 9.87
N VAL A 144 6.38 20.89 9.12
CA VAL A 144 5.91 21.27 7.79
C VAL A 144 4.39 21.15 7.68
N HIS A 145 3.80 22.01 6.88
CA HIS A 145 2.38 21.98 6.56
C HIS A 145 2.17 21.35 5.18
N LEU A 146 1.44 20.25 5.14
CA LEU A 146 1.08 19.58 3.91
C LEU A 146 -0.26 20.10 3.38
N PRO A 147 -0.44 20.21 2.04
CA PRO A 147 -1.71 20.64 1.47
C PRO A 147 -2.82 19.65 1.82
N LYS A 148 -3.98 20.18 2.16
CA LYS A 148 -5.17 19.39 2.51
C LYS A 148 -5.67 18.62 1.30
N GLN A 149 -5.80 17.30 1.45
CA GLN A 149 -6.43 16.45 0.45
C GLN A 149 -7.96 16.54 0.62
N LYS A 150 -8.67 17.04 -0.38
CA LYS A 150 -10.13 16.88 -0.43
C LYS A 150 -10.42 15.39 -0.61
N LYS A 151 -11.14 14.79 0.31
CA LYS A 151 -11.65 13.41 0.14
C LYS A 151 -12.61 13.43 -1.05
N LYS A 152 -12.23 12.83 -2.17
CA LYS A 152 -13.21 12.47 -3.20
C LYS A 152 -14.02 11.32 -2.62
N ALA A 153 -15.35 11.41 -2.74
CA ALA A 153 -16.19 10.25 -2.47
C ALA A 153 -15.65 9.10 -3.35
N ALA A 154 -15.39 7.96 -2.74
CA ALA A 154 -14.95 6.81 -3.52
C ALA A 154 -16.17 6.35 -4.32
N TYR A 155 -16.03 6.29 -5.63
CA TYR A 155 -17.05 5.78 -6.52
C TYR A 155 -17.07 4.25 -6.39
N SER A 156 -18.23 3.68 -6.12
CA SER A 156 -18.49 2.26 -6.29
C SER A 156 -19.42 2.11 -7.49
N PRO A 157 -19.05 1.31 -8.50
CA PRO A 157 -19.94 1.10 -9.64
C PRO A 157 -21.26 0.47 -9.18
N SER A 158 -22.35 0.75 -9.90
CA SER A 158 -23.61 0.05 -9.72
C SER A 158 -23.51 -1.40 -10.22
N SER A 159 -24.47 -2.24 -9.82
CA SER A 159 -24.55 -3.60 -10.35
C SER A 159 -24.79 -3.61 -11.87
N ASP A 160 -25.58 -2.64 -12.37
CA ASP A 160 -25.86 -2.49 -13.79
C ASP A 160 -24.58 -2.11 -14.56
N ASP A 161 -23.77 -1.16 -14.06
CA ASP A 161 -22.48 -0.81 -14.66
C ASP A 161 -21.56 -2.03 -14.77
N VAL A 162 -21.50 -2.83 -13.70
CA VAL A 162 -20.64 -4.04 -13.67
C VAL A 162 -21.13 -5.08 -14.68
N LEU A 163 -22.44 -5.28 -14.80
CA LEU A 163 -23.03 -6.20 -15.77
C LEU A 163 -22.80 -5.71 -17.21
N VAL A 164 -23.02 -4.43 -17.48
CA VAL A 164 -22.76 -3.84 -18.82
C VAL A 164 -21.28 -3.98 -19.19
N LEU A 165 -20.35 -3.73 -18.25
CA LEU A 165 -18.92 -3.96 -18.48
C LEU A 165 -18.61 -5.43 -18.77
N PHE A 166 -19.19 -6.34 -18.00
CA PHE A 166 -18.98 -7.78 -18.18
C PHE A 166 -19.48 -8.26 -19.53
N GLU A 167 -20.72 -7.94 -19.91
CA GLU A 167 -21.36 -8.37 -21.13
C GLU A 167 -20.66 -7.85 -22.41
N ASN A 168 -20.08 -6.66 -22.34
CA ASN A 168 -19.41 -6.03 -23.49
C ASN A 168 -17.89 -6.28 -23.54
N ALA A 169 -17.35 -7.05 -22.59
CA ALA A 169 -15.94 -7.40 -22.54
C ALA A 169 -15.61 -8.60 -23.45
N SER A 170 -14.36 -8.68 -23.89
CA SER A 170 -13.84 -9.92 -24.50
C SER A 170 -13.81 -11.04 -23.46
N ARG A 171 -13.85 -12.31 -23.88
CA ARG A 171 -13.86 -13.48 -22.97
C ARG A 171 -12.80 -13.40 -21.88
N THR A 172 -11.54 -13.09 -22.23
CA THR A 172 -10.45 -12.95 -21.26
C THR A 172 -10.67 -11.80 -20.29
N LEU A 173 -11.20 -10.66 -20.77
CA LEU A 173 -11.51 -9.53 -19.90
C LEU A 173 -12.74 -9.80 -19.04
N GLN A 174 -13.73 -10.52 -19.54
CA GLN A 174 -14.87 -11.00 -18.76
C GLN A 174 -14.41 -11.83 -17.56
N LEU A 175 -13.47 -12.76 -17.79
CA LEU A 175 -12.88 -13.56 -16.72
C LEU A 175 -12.17 -12.68 -15.67
N ALA A 176 -11.36 -11.73 -16.11
CA ALA A 176 -10.70 -10.79 -15.20
C ALA A 176 -11.70 -9.94 -14.40
N ILE A 177 -12.78 -9.46 -15.05
CA ILE A 177 -13.86 -8.71 -14.40
C ILE A 177 -14.59 -9.58 -13.37
N ALA A 178 -14.92 -10.83 -13.73
CA ALA A 178 -15.60 -11.75 -12.81
C ALA A 178 -14.76 -12.05 -11.56
N LEU A 179 -13.46 -12.31 -11.73
CA LEU A 179 -12.54 -12.54 -10.63
C LEU A 179 -12.38 -11.30 -9.72
N ALA A 180 -12.39 -10.10 -10.31
CA ALA A 180 -12.30 -8.85 -9.54
C ALA A 180 -13.63 -8.49 -8.86
N ALA A 181 -14.75 -8.50 -9.61
CA ALA A 181 -16.04 -8.00 -9.14
C ALA A 181 -16.82 -9.01 -8.30
N PHE A 182 -16.65 -10.31 -8.54
CA PHE A 182 -17.44 -11.36 -7.87
C PHE A 182 -16.63 -12.15 -6.83
N HIS A 183 -15.28 -12.03 -6.84
CA HIS A 183 -14.40 -12.71 -5.91
C HIS A 183 -13.33 -11.81 -5.28
N SER A 184 -13.38 -10.51 -5.56
CA SER A 184 -12.53 -9.51 -4.90
C SER A 184 -11.01 -9.67 -5.14
N PHE A 185 -10.59 -10.28 -6.26
CA PHE A 185 -9.16 -10.45 -6.53
C PHE A 185 -8.51 -9.14 -6.98
N ARG A 186 -7.24 -8.95 -6.60
CA ARG A 186 -6.42 -7.86 -7.09
C ARG A 186 -5.97 -8.15 -8.52
N GLU A 187 -5.75 -7.11 -9.29
CA GLU A 187 -5.32 -7.24 -10.69
C GLU A 187 -4.04 -8.07 -10.86
N GLY A 188 -3.07 -7.89 -9.98
CA GLY A 188 -1.84 -8.67 -9.99
C GLY A 188 -2.04 -10.13 -9.56
N GLU A 189 -2.93 -10.40 -8.60
CA GLU A 189 -3.36 -11.75 -8.24
C GLU A 189 -3.99 -12.45 -9.46
N ILE A 190 -4.95 -11.80 -10.12
CA ILE A 190 -5.62 -12.32 -11.33
C ILE A 190 -4.61 -12.68 -12.43
N ALA A 191 -3.61 -11.83 -12.63
CA ALA A 191 -2.58 -12.07 -13.62
C ALA A 191 -1.62 -13.22 -13.25
N ALA A 192 -1.53 -13.56 -11.95
CA ALA A 192 -0.65 -14.61 -11.45
C ALA A 192 -1.29 -16.01 -11.43
N LEU A 193 -2.62 -16.10 -11.47
CA LEU A 193 -3.36 -17.36 -11.38
C LEU A 193 -2.97 -18.32 -12.49
N LYS A 194 -2.67 -19.57 -12.12
CA LYS A 194 -2.38 -20.68 -13.02
C LYS A 194 -3.46 -21.74 -12.92
N PHE A 195 -3.58 -22.61 -13.93
CA PHE A 195 -4.56 -23.69 -13.90
C PHE A 195 -4.33 -24.65 -12.74
N LYS A 196 -3.10 -24.90 -12.31
CA LYS A 196 -2.79 -25.73 -11.14
C LYS A 196 -3.32 -25.18 -9.82
N ASP A 197 -3.63 -23.87 -9.77
CA ASP A 197 -4.14 -23.23 -8.55
C ASP A 197 -5.64 -23.50 -8.36
N LEU A 198 -6.31 -24.10 -9.36
CA LEU A 198 -7.72 -24.48 -9.29
C LEU A 198 -7.84 -25.97 -8.92
N GLU A 199 -8.28 -26.25 -7.71
CA GLU A 199 -8.52 -27.59 -7.17
C GLU A 199 -10.01 -27.80 -6.86
N GLY A 200 -10.71 -28.52 -7.72
CA GLY A 200 -12.16 -28.71 -7.61
C GLY A 200 -12.90 -27.37 -7.71
N ASP A 201 -13.58 -26.97 -6.64
CA ASP A 201 -14.29 -25.70 -6.56
C ASP A 201 -13.50 -24.58 -5.83
N ARG A 202 -12.20 -24.81 -5.54
CA ARG A 202 -11.35 -23.88 -4.80
C ARG A 202 -10.20 -23.37 -5.65
N LEU A 203 -10.04 -22.05 -5.68
CA LEU A 203 -8.95 -21.38 -6.36
C LEU A 203 -8.00 -20.78 -5.32
N HIS A 204 -6.74 -21.23 -5.32
CA HIS A 204 -5.69 -20.77 -4.42
C HIS A 204 -5.08 -19.46 -4.93
N VAL A 205 -5.20 -18.41 -4.14
CA VAL A 205 -4.63 -17.08 -4.43
C VAL A 205 -3.41 -16.87 -3.53
N HIS A 206 -2.23 -17.16 -4.05
CA HIS A 206 -0.98 -17.17 -3.29
C HIS A 206 0.14 -16.36 -3.94
N ALA A 207 -0.10 -15.77 -5.09
CA ALA A 207 0.92 -15.05 -5.85
C ALA A 207 0.38 -13.75 -6.45
N ASP A 208 1.29 -12.90 -6.87
CA ASP A 208 1.03 -11.60 -7.49
C ASP A 208 2.04 -11.33 -8.62
N ILE A 209 1.60 -10.74 -9.72
CA ILE A 209 2.50 -10.21 -10.74
C ILE A 209 2.69 -8.72 -10.50
N VAL A 210 3.92 -8.33 -10.20
CA VAL A 210 4.31 -6.95 -9.90
C VAL A 210 5.42 -6.47 -10.82
N GLN A 211 5.64 -5.15 -10.87
CA GLN A 211 6.80 -4.61 -11.60
C GLN A 211 8.00 -4.48 -10.65
N ASP A 212 9.17 -4.89 -11.15
CA ASP A 212 10.46 -4.64 -10.50
C ASP A 212 10.91 -3.17 -10.67
N ARG A 213 12.10 -2.84 -10.14
CA ARG A 213 12.71 -1.51 -10.23
C ARG A 213 12.87 -1.00 -11.67
N ASN A 214 13.03 -1.90 -12.65
CA ASN A 214 13.22 -1.62 -14.06
C ASN A 214 11.90 -1.60 -14.85
N GLY A 215 10.76 -1.83 -14.19
CA GLY A 215 9.45 -1.93 -14.81
C GLY A 215 9.15 -3.28 -15.47
N LYS A 216 10.01 -4.29 -15.32
CA LYS A 216 9.77 -5.64 -15.80
C LYS A 216 8.74 -6.34 -14.91
N TRP A 217 7.79 -7.01 -15.52
CA TRP A 217 6.81 -7.83 -14.80
C TRP A 217 7.45 -9.10 -14.29
N ILE A 218 7.34 -9.32 -12.99
CA ILE A 218 7.87 -10.51 -12.31
C ILE A 218 6.75 -11.20 -11.54
N TYR A 219 6.78 -12.54 -11.55
CA TYR A 219 5.94 -13.35 -10.70
C TYR A 219 6.54 -13.35 -9.28
N LYS A 220 5.71 -13.09 -8.30
CA LYS A 220 6.09 -13.11 -6.90
C LYS A 220 5.17 -14.08 -6.16
N GLU A 221 5.74 -15.20 -5.75
CA GLU A 221 5.12 -16.05 -4.74
C GLU A 221 5.04 -15.24 -3.45
N TYR A 222 4.05 -15.48 -2.66
CA TYR A 222 3.71 -14.73 -1.45
C TYR A 222 3.14 -13.33 -1.73
N PRO A 223 1.83 -13.17 -1.52
CA PRO A 223 1.15 -11.90 -1.60
C PRO A 223 1.68 -10.92 -0.55
N LYS A 224 1.31 -9.66 -0.67
CA LYS A 224 1.83 -8.53 0.10
C LYS A 224 1.64 -8.67 1.63
N THR A 225 0.67 -9.47 2.06
CA THR A 225 0.33 -9.72 3.47
C THR A 225 -0.10 -11.18 3.62
N ASP A 226 0.08 -11.76 4.80
CA ASP A 226 -0.35 -13.14 5.11
C ASP A 226 -1.86 -13.33 4.86
N ASP A 227 -2.69 -12.30 5.12
CA ASP A 227 -4.12 -12.32 4.82
C ASP A 227 -4.44 -12.42 3.31
N SER A 228 -3.46 -12.24 2.43
CA SER A 228 -3.66 -12.32 0.98
C SER A 228 -3.54 -13.75 0.45
N ASP A 229 -2.88 -14.65 1.19
CA ASP A 229 -2.85 -16.08 0.88
C ASP A 229 -4.18 -16.69 1.31
N ARG A 230 -4.96 -17.17 0.34
CA ARG A 230 -6.32 -17.63 0.59
C ARG A 230 -6.86 -18.53 -0.49
N TYR A 231 -7.84 -19.35 -0.12
CA TYR A 231 -8.65 -20.13 -1.06
C TYR A 231 -10.00 -19.44 -1.29
N ALA A 232 -10.33 -19.20 -2.55
CA ALA A 232 -11.64 -18.70 -2.96
C ALA A 232 -12.49 -19.86 -3.47
N LYS A 233 -13.68 -20.03 -2.92
CA LYS A 233 -14.66 -20.98 -3.44
C LYS A 233 -15.35 -20.37 -4.66
N LEU A 234 -15.28 -21.06 -5.80
CA LEU A 234 -15.86 -20.62 -7.06
C LEU A 234 -17.19 -21.33 -7.35
N PRO A 235 -18.17 -20.64 -7.94
CA PRO A 235 -19.36 -21.28 -8.46
C PRO A 235 -19.05 -22.05 -9.74
N GLN A 236 -19.83 -23.11 -10.03
CA GLN A 236 -19.58 -23.98 -11.16
C GLN A 236 -19.49 -23.25 -12.49
N TYR A 237 -20.38 -22.27 -12.73
CA TYR A 237 -20.33 -21.49 -13.98
C TYR A 237 -18.99 -20.78 -14.22
N LEU A 238 -18.32 -20.35 -13.16
CA LEU A 238 -17.02 -19.69 -13.28
C LEU A 238 -15.90 -20.70 -13.50
N ILE A 239 -15.99 -21.88 -12.90
CA ILE A 239 -15.09 -23.01 -13.17
C ILE A 239 -15.20 -23.42 -14.64
N ASP A 240 -16.41 -23.59 -15.16
CA ASP A 240 -16.67 -23.88 -16.56
C ASP A 240 -16.16 -22.77 -17.50
N PHE A 241 -16.27 -21.53 -17.04
CA PHE A 241 -15.77 -20.37 -17.78
C PHE A 241 -14.24 -20.29 -17.79
N ILE A 242 -13.56 -20.66 -16.70
CA ILE A 242 -12.10 -20.82 -16.63
C ILE A 242 -11.69 -21.95 -17.58
N GLY A 243 -12.38 -23.07 -17.56
CA GLY A 243 -12.07 -24.25 -18.35
C GLY A 243 -10.85 -25.00 -17.84
N THR A 244 -10.21 -25.74 -18.75
CA THR A 244 -9.00 -26.54 -18.47
C THR A 244 -7.83 -26.05 -19.30
N GLY A 245 -6.62 -26.23 -18.78
CA GLY A 245 -5.38 -25.84 -19.47
C GLY A 245 -4.17 -26.57 -18.90
N ASP A 246 -3.01 -26.31 -19.46
CA ASP A 246 -1.74 -26.79 -18.89
C ASP A 246 -1.58 -26.25 -17.47
N PRO A 247 -1.23 -27.09 -16.46
CA PRO A 247 -1.15 -26.67 -15.05
C PRO A 247 -0.28 -25.44 -14.79
N GLU A 248 0.80 -25.27 -15.53
CA GLU A 248 1.72 -24.14 -15.37
C GLU A 248 1.33 -22.91 -16.21
N SER A 249 0.33 -23.04 -17.08
CA SER A 249 -0.19 -21.93 -17.87
C SER A 249 -1.06 -21.00 -17.02
N TYR A 250 -1.03 -19.70 -17.35
CA TYR A 250 -1.85 -18.70 -16.66
C TYR A 250 -3.32 -18.76 -17.12
N ILE A 251 -4.24 -18.71 -16.19
CA ILE A 251 -5.70 -18.72 -16.45
C ILE A 251 -6.11 -17.53 -17.34
N VAL A 252 -5.65 -16.31 -17.02
CA VAL A 252 -5.95 -15.09 -17.80
C VAL A 252 -4.91 -14.83 -18.88
N GLY A 253 -3.64 -15.15 -18.63
CA GLY A 253 -2.56 -15.01 -19.59
C GLY A 253 -2.15 -13.55 -19.90
N TRP A 254 -2.74 -12.57 -19.23
CA TRP A 254 -2.41 -11.15 -19.39
C TRP A 254 -1.66 -10.62 -18.18
N LYS A 255 -0.71 -9.70 -18.44
CA LYS A 255 -0.08 -8.92 -17.39
C LYS A 255 -1.03 -7.86 -16.84
N PRO A 256 -0.86 -7.41 -15.58
CA PRO A 256 -1.73 -6.39 -14.99
C PRO A 256 -1.92 -5.17 -15.87
N GLY A 257 -0.85 -4.59 -16.42
CA GLY A 257 -0.95 -3.44 -17.30
C GLY A 257 -1.77 -3.69 -18.59
N THR A 258 -1.85 -4.93 -19.07
CA THR A 258 -2.71 -5.29 -20.20
C THR A 258 -4.17 -5.33 -19.78
N ILE A 259 -4.47 -5.91 -18.61
CA ILE A 259 -5.82 -5.94 -18.03
C ILE A 259 -6.32 -4.50 -17.84
N SER A 260 -5.56 -3.65 -17.15
CA SER A 260 -5.87 -2.21 -16.97
C SER A 260 -6.12 -1.50 -18.29
N LYS A 261 -5.27 -1.71 -19.30
CA LYS A 261 -5.40 -1.06 -20.61
C LYS A 261 -6.69 -1.49 -21.31
N ARG A 262 -6.96 -2.79 -21.40
CA ARG A 262 -8.17 -3.33 -22.05
C ARG A 262 -9.44 -2.90 -21.33
N PHE A 263 -9.40 -2.86 -20.01
CA PHE A 263 -10.50 -2.37 -19.21
C PHE A 263 -10.75 -0.86 -19.41
N TYR A 264 -9.67 -0.06 -19.50
CA TYR A 264 -9.77 1.36 -19.79
C TYR A 264 -10.39 1.62 -21.17
N GLU A 265 -10.00 0.86 -22.19
CA GLU A 265 -10.56 0.95 -23.54
C GLU A 265 -12.07 0.62 -23.52
N LEU A 266 -12.46 -0.45 -22.82
CA LEU A 266 -13.85 -0.86 -22.65
C LEU A 266 -14.70 0.20 -21.95
N LYS A 267 -14.29 0.63 -20.75
CA LYS A 267 -15.04 1.61 -19.97
C LYS A 267 -15.21 2.94 -20.70
N LYS A 268 -14.18 3.39 -21.45
CA LYS A 268 -14.23 4.61 -22.26
C LYS A 268 -15.26 4.48 -23.38
N ARG A 269 -15.31 3.33 -24.05
CA ARG A 269 -16.30 3.04 -25.11
C ARG A 269 -17.72 3.05 -24.58
N LEU A 270 -17.93 2.61 -23.34
CA LEU A 270 -19.25 2.52 -22.70
C LEU A 270 -19.64 3.78 -21.92
N GLY A 271 -18.73 4.75 -21.78
CA GLY A 271 -18.97 5.98 -21.01
C GLY A 271 -19.07 5.75 -19.49
N ILE A 272 -18.52 4.63 -18.97
CA ILE A 272 -18.59 4.30 -17.54
C ILE A 272 -17.32 4.78 -16.81
N GLU A 273 -17.50 5.60 -15.77
CA GLU A 273 -16.40 6.18 -14.99
C GLU A 273 -16.01 5.29 -13.79
N VAL A 274 -15.23 4.23 -14.08
CA VAL A 274 -14.78 3.25 -13.08
C VAL A 274 -13.31 2.85 -13.34
N ARG A 275 -12.57 2.47 -12.31
CA ARG A 275 -11.24 1.86 -12.42
C ARG A 275 -11.35 0.37 -12.21
N PHE A 276 -10.43 -0.43 -12.76
CA PHE A 276 -10.45 -1.89 -12.55
C PHE A 276 -10.46 -2.27 -11.05
N HIS A 277 -9.67 -1.57 -10.23
CA HIS A 277 -9.65 -1.81 -8.78
C HIS A 277 -10.97 -1.48 -8.06
N ASP A 278 -11.82 -0.64 -8.64
CA ASP A 278 -13.13 -0.30 -8.07
C ASP A 278 -14.11 -1.47 -8.14
N LEU A 279 -13.87 -2.46 -9.04
CA LEU A 279 -14.61 -3.73 -9.07
C LEU A 279 -14.43 -4.53 -7.78
N ARG A 280 -13.24 -4.49 -7.21
CA ARG A 280 -12.97 -5.11 -5.91
C ARG A 280 -13.67 -4.35 -4.76
N HIS A 281 -13.79 -3.03 -4.87
CA HIS A 281 -14.59 -2.23 -3.93
C HIS A 281 -16.08 -2.52 -4.07
N TYR A 282 -16.56 -2.72 -5.29
CA TYR A 282 -17.93 -3.17 -5.55
C TYR A 282 -18.24 -4.49 -4.84
N TYR A 283 -17.37 -5.51 -4.94
CA TYR A 283 -17.54 -6.76 -4.19
C TYR A 283 -17.77 -6.51 -2.69
N ALA A 284 -16.89 -5.73 -2.06
CA ALA A 284 -17.01 -5.45 -0.64
C ALA A 284 -18.30 -4.70 -0.29
N SER A 285 -18.72 -3.77 -1.15
CA SER A 285 -19.97 -3.03 -0.96
C SER A 285 -21.20 -3.93 -1.10
N VAL A 286 -21.19 -4.88 -2.04
CA VAL A 286 -22.25 -5.89 -2.20
C VAL A 286 -22.26 -6.83 -1.01
N ALA A 287 -21.10 -7.35 -0.60
CA ALA A 287 -20.99 -8.28 0.52
C ALA A 287 -21.55 -7.66 1.81
N ALA A 288 -21.17 -6.44 2.13
CA ALA A 288 -21.60 -5.75 3.35
C ALA A 288 -23.03 -5.21 3.24
N GLY A 289 -23.36 -4.55 2.13
CA GLY A 289 -24.59 -3.80 1.98
C GLY A 289 -25.77 -4.69 1.57
N ILE A 290 -25.59 -5.53 0.57
CA ILE A 290 -26.68 -6.31 -0.03
C ILE A 290 -26.78 -7.69 0.64
N VAL A 291 -25.69 -8.46 0.61
CA VAL A 291 -25.67 -9.84 1.15
C VAL A 291 -25.56 -9.85 2.66
N LYS A 292 -25.04 -8.77 3.27
CA LYS A 292 -24.87 -8.60 4.73
C LYS A 292 -23.95 -9.65 5.34
N ILE A 293 -22.89 -9.99 4.63
CA ILE A 293 -21.84 -10.88 5.13
C ILE A 293 -21.12 -10.18 6.29
N PRO A 294 -20.90 -10.84 7.45
CA PRO A 294 -20.13 -10.27 8.54
C PRO A 294 -18.74 -9.83 8.10
N ASP A 295 -18.25 -8.73 8.67
CA ASP A 295 -16.99 -8.06 8.31
C ASP A 295 -15.79 -9.00 8.29
N ILE A 296 -15.72 -9.93 9.24
CA ILE A 296 -14.62 -10.90 9.35
C ILE A 296 -14.51 -11.80 8.11
N TYR A 297 -15.66 -12.28 7.59
CA TYR A 297 -15.68 -13.12 6.41
C TYR A 297 -15.45 -12.31 5.13
N THR A 298 -16.01 -11.10 5.06
CA THR A 298 -15.76 -10.21 3.92
C THR A 298 -14.27 -9.84 3.84
N ALA A 299 -13.63 -9.61 4.98
CA ALA A 299 -12.18 -9.37 5.04
C ALA A 299 -11.40 -10.58 4.55
N SER A 300 -11.73 -11.78 5.05
CA SER A 300 -11.07 -13.02 4.64
C SER A 300 -11.21 -13.28 3.15
N PHE A 301 -12.43 -13.19 2.59
CA PHE A 301 -12.66 -13.39 1.16
C PHE A 301 -11.91 -12.40 0.28
N GLY A 302 -11.81 -11.15 0.73
CA GLY A 302 -11.08 -10.12 0.03
C GLY A 302 -9.57 -10.11 0.28
N GLY A 303 -9.03 -10.90 1.24
CA GLY A 303 -7.63 -10.77 1.64
C GLY A 303 -7.31 -9.36 2.16
N TRP A 304 -8.15 -8.84 3.05
CA TRP A 304 -7.92 -7.63 3.83
C TRP A 304 -7.64 -8.00 5.28
N ALA A 305 -6.77 -7.23 5.94
CA ALA A 305 -6.57 -7.39 7.38
C ALA A 305 -7.88 -7.16 8.14
N ALA A 306 -8.21 -8.06 9.04
CA ALA A 306 -9.41 -7.97 9.87
C ALA A 306 -9.39 -6.65 10.69
N GLY A 307 -10.46 -5.86 10.60
CA GLY A 307 -10.56 -4.57 11.28
C GLY A 307 -9.68 -3.45 10.71
N GLY A 308 -9.01 -3.68 9.58
CA GLY A 308 -8.13 -2.70 8.92
C GLY A 308 -8.88 -1.45 8.45
N THR A 309 -8.19 -0.30 8.46
CA THR A 309 -8.75 1.00 8.01
C THR A 309 -9.20 0.97 6.55
N THR A 310 -8.55 0.16 5.71
CA THR A 310 -8.90 0.00 4.29
C THR A 310 -10.28 -0.63 4.16
N MET A 311 -10.57 -1.68 4.93
CA MET A 311 -11.86 -2.33 4.93
C MET A 311 -12.97 -1.36 5.39
N LYS A 312 -12.78 -0.67 6.52
CA LYS A 312 -13.73 0.35 6.99
C LYS A 312 -13.97 1.45 5.96
N SER A 313 -12.94 1.90 5.25
CA SER A 313 -13.08 2.92 4.20
C SER A 313 -13.82 2.41 2.96
N VAL A 314 -13.75 1.13 2.65
CA VAL A 314 -14.49 0.49 1.55
C VAL A 314 -15.97 0.37 1.89
N TYR A 315 -16.32 0.00 3.12
CA TYR A 315 -17.73 -0.03 3.58
C TYR A 315 -18.40 1.35 3.63
N GLN A 316 -17.61 2.43 3.75
CA GLN A 316 -18.14 3.79 3.71
C GLN A 316 -18.47 4.24 2.28
N ASN A 317 -18.13 3.43 1.26
CA ASN A 317 -18.53 3.71 -0.12
C ASN A 317 -20.02 3.34 -0.27
N LYS A 318 -20.85 4.33 -0.17
CA LYS A 318 -22.29 4.19 -0.35
C LYS A 318 -22.59 3.74 -1.78
N ILE A 319 -23.31 2.64 -1.93
CA ILE A 319 -24.01 2.32 -3.17
C ILE A 319 -25.21 3.27 -3.18
N VAL A 320 -25.26 4.21 -4.12
CA VAL A 320 -26.31 5.26 -4.17
C VAL A 320 -27.71 4.66 -4.13
N SER A 321 -27.96 3.57 -4.88
CA SER A 321 -29.24 2.85 -4.87
C SER A 321 -29.61 2.24 -3.50
N MET A 322 -28.64 1.98 -2.64
CA MET A 322 -28.90 1.47 -1.28
C MET A 322 -29.18 2.60 -0.29
N GLU A 323 -28.64 3.79 -0.51
CA GLU A 323 -28.93 4.95 0.32
C GLU A 323 -30.42 5.31 0.19
N ASP A 324 -30.92 5.36 -1.03
CA ASP A 324 -32.36 5.61 -1.31
C ASP A 324 -33.24 4.52 -0.70
N MET A 325 -32.88 3.25 -0.89
CA MET A 325 -33.62 2.11 -0.31
C MET A 325 -33.68 2.18 1.23
N TYR A 326 -32.60 2.56 1.90
CA TYR A 326 -32.61 2.70 3.36
C TYR A 326 -33.33 3.98 3.80
N ALA A 327 -33.25 5.06 3.03
CA ALA A 327 -34.04 6.26 3.28
C ALA A 327 -35.53 5.93 3.19
N ASP A 328 -35.97 5.20 2.18
CA ASP A 328 -37.36 4.76 2.02
C ASP A 328 -37.82 3.88 3.18
N LYS A 329 -37.02 2.91 3.61
CA LYS A 329 -37.33 2.10 4.81
C LYS A 329 -37.48 2.94 6.08
N MET A 330 -36.64 3.96 6.26
CA MET A 330 -36.73 4.87 7.39
C MET A 330 -38.03 5.72 7.30
N ASN A 331 -38.34 6.21 6.10
CA ASN A 331 -39.53 6.98 5.85
C ASN A 331 -40.80 6.13 6.09
N GLU A 332 -40.81 4.89 5.64
CA GLU A 332 -41.90 3.94 5.90
C GLU A 332 -42.07 3.66 7.41
N TYR A 333 -40.97 3.41 8.12
CA TYR A 333 -41.00 3.19 9.57
C TYR A 333 -41.59 4.38 10.30
N PHE A 334 -41.13 5.59 10.03
CA PHE A 334 -41.64 6.80 10.67
C PHE A 334 -43.06 7.14 10.22
N GLY A 335 -43.42 6.91 8.96
CA GLY A 335 -44.77 7.01 8.44
C GLY A 335 -45.73 6.13 9.22
N ASN A 336 -45.42 4.85 9.40
CA ASN A 336 -46.20 3.91 10.17
C ASN A 336 -46.33 4.33 11.65
N LEU A 337 -45.26 4.86 12.26
CA LEU A 337 -45.26 5.33 13.64
C LEU A 337 -46.22 6.53 13.84
N VAL A 338 -46.24 7.47 12.89
CA VAL A 338 -47.13 8.64 12.91
C VAL A 338 -48.60 8.22 12.69
N HIS A 339 -48.85 7.34 11.72
CA HIS A 339 -50.18 6.81 11.46
C HIS A 339 -50.77 6.07 12.66
N THR A 340 -49.98 5.24 13.33
CA THR A 340 -50.42 4.51 14.53
C THR A 340 -50.78 5.44 15.67
N LYS A 341 -50.00 6.52 15.90
CA LYS A 341 -50.30 7.52 16.95
C LYS A 341 -51.48 8.40 16.64
N VAL A 342 -51.73 8.75 15.38
CA VAL A 342 -52.86 9.58 14.97
C VAL A 342 -54.19 8.80 15.08
N HIS A 343 -54.18 7.50 14.72
CA HIS A 343 -55.36 6.65 14.86
C HIS A 343 -55.71 6.33 16.34
N THR A 344 -54.72 6.19 17.20
CA THR A 344 -54.95 6.00 18.66
C THR A 344 -55.46 7.25 19.34
N LYS A 345 -55.07 8.46 18.92
CA LYS A 345 -55.63 9.72 19.43
C LYS A 345 -57.09 9.96 18.96
N LYS A 346 -57.44 9.61 17.72
CA LYS A 346 -58.82 9.73 17.23
C LYS A 346 -59.75 8.74 17.91
N LYS A 347 -59.33 7.53 18.27
CA LYS A 347 -60.14 6.59 19.04
C LYS A 347 -60.30 6.98 20.52
N LYS A 348 -59.40 7.76 21.13
CA LYS A 348 -59.55 8.29 22.50
C LYS A 348 -60.35 9.58 22.57
N ALA A 349 -60.52 10.30 21.46
CA ALA A 349 -61.35 11.49 21.42
C ALA A 349 -62.80 11.20 21.00
N ALA A 350 -63.10 9.97 20.60
CA ALA A 350 -64.47 9.51 20.21
C ALA A 350 -65.11 8.60 21.26
N LYS A 351 -64.53 8.51 22.49
CA LYS A 351 -65.10 7.96 23.69
C LYS A 351 -65.23 9.08 24.72
#